data_716520155aa41817e94675059e426ec4
#
_entry.id   716520155aa41817e94675059e426ec4
#
_cell.length_a   1.000
_cell.length_b   1.000
_cell.length_c   1.000
_cell.angle_alpha   90.00
_cell.angle_beta   90.00
_cell.angle_gamma   90.00
#
_symmetry.space_group_name_H-M   'P 1'
#
loop_
_entity.id
_entity.type
_entity.pdbx_description
1 polymer ?
#
loop_
_entity_poly.entity_id
_entity_poly.type
_entity_poly.pdbx_seq_one_letter_code
_entity_poly.pdbx_strand_id
1 'polypeptide(L)'
;MKLYIKSIGVVIIFIIIFLILLILQFLHRVSESHYSILDQTGKVELKDYPELKDMSFEYNADLSVEFTEPTSLELEKVNFRFNDEIIGTAEISKNINELEDFAEPYIDEKTKEKIIRKIYPLQKEFLRILGRNAEVYDSLEDGRFYIDIYIKDLKTNKTFIIKRDNISIYYESRGLKLYLPSI
;
A
#
# COMPACT_ATOMS: atom_id res chain seq x y z
N MET A 1 -36.04 -49.57 -2.75
CA MET A 1 -35.08 -49.23 -1.68
C MET A 1 -33.68 -48.82 -2.18
N LYS A 2 -33.06 -49.56 -3.12
CA LYS A 2 -31.71 -49.22 -3.66
C LYS A 2 -31.60 -47.86 -4.42
N LEU A 3 -32.67 -47.39 -5.06
CA LEU A 3 -32.68 -46.09 -5.77
C LEU A 3 -32.69 -44.91 -4.79
N TYR A 4 -33.38 -44.98 -3.70
CA TYR A 4 -33.49 -43.93 -2.68
C TYR A 4 -32.15 -43.71 -1.97
N ILE A 5 -31.37 -44.75 -1.72
CA ILE A 5 -30.08 -44.66 -1.05
C ILE A 5 -29.06 -43.96 -1.98
N LYS A 6 -29.10 -44.20 -3.29
CA LYS A 6 -28.27 -43.52 -4.26
C LYS A 6 -28.59 -42.02 -4.36
N SER A 7 -29.87 -41.64 -4.30
CA SER A 7 -30.30 -40.26 -4.35
C SER A 7 -29.87 -39.48 -3.08
N ILE A 8 -29.95 -40.08 -1.89
CA ILE A 8 -29.50 -39.47 -0.64
C ILE A 8 -27.98 -39.23 -0.66
N GLY A 9 -27.20 -40.21 -1.17
CA GLY A 9 -25.75 -40.08 -1.29
C GLY A 9 -25.32 -38.94 -2.19
N VAL A 10 -26.02 -38.74 -3.32
CA VAL A 10 -25.76 -37.61 -4.24
C VAL A 10 -26.05 -36.28 -3.55
N VAL A 11 -27.17 -36.15 -2.83
CA VAL A 11 -27.53 -34.91 -2.11
C VAL A 11 -26.47 -34.57 -1.04
N ILE A 12 -26.00 -35.57 -0.28
CA ILE A 12 -24.95 -35.35 0.72
C ILE A 12 -23.66 -34.85 0.10
N ILE A 13 -23.26 -35.42 -1.05
CA ILE A 13 -22.05 -34.98 -1.78
C ILE A 13 -22.20 -33.52 -2.22
N PHE A 14 -23.35 -33.10 -2.74
CA PHE A 14 -23.60 -31.71 -3.11
C PHE A 14 -23.52 -30.76 -1.91
N ILE A 15 -24.06 -31.15 -0.76
CA ILE A 15 -23.98 -30.35 0.47
C ILE A 15 -22.52 -30.20 0.92
N ILE A 16 -21.73 -31.27 0.88
CA ILE A 16 -20.31 -31.22 1.27
C ILE A 16 -19.54 -30.31 0.33
N ILE A 17 -19.72 -30.42 -0.99
CA ILE A 17 -19.08 -29.55 -1.98
C ILE A 17 -19.45 -28.10 -1.74
N PHE A 18 -20.74 -27.81 -1.50
CA PHE A 18 -21.20 -26.46 -1.21
C PHE A 18 -20.58 -25.88 0.06
N LEU A 19 -20.46 -26.66 1.13
CA LEU A 19 -19.79 -26.25 2.37
C LEU A 19 -18.29 -25.97 2.15
N ILE A 20 -17.61 -26.81 1.38
CA ILE A 20 -16.20 -26.59 1.04
C ILE A 20 -16.05 -25.28 0.25
N LEU A 21 -16.91 -25.04 -0.73
CA LEU A 21 -16.87 -23.78 -1.49
C LEU A 21 -17.13 -22.56 -0.60
N LEU A 22 -18.06 -22.63 0.35
CA LEU A 22 -18.31 -21.57 1.32
C LEU A 22 -17.08 -21.31 2.21
N ILE A 23 -16.41 -22.35 2.69
CA ILE A 23 -15.19 -22.23 3.49
C ILE A 23 -14.07 -21.60 2.65
N LEU A 24 -13.87 -22.05 1.43
CA LEU A 24 -12.87 -21.47 0.52
C LEU A 24 -13.16 -19.98 0.24
N GLN A 25 -14.41 -19.61 0.03
CA GLN A 25 -14.83 -18.23 -0.14
C GLN A 25 -14.56 -17.40 1.10
N PHE A 26 -14.84 -17.92 2.28
CA PHE A 26 -14.55 -17.24 3.54
C PHE A 26 -13.06 -17.02 3.73
N LEU A 27 -12.24 -18.05 3.49
CA LEU A 27 -10.77 -17.95 3.58
C LEU A 27 -10.22 -16.93 2.57
N HIS A 28 -10.74 -16.92 1.35
CA HIS A 28 -10.34 -15.95 0.32
C HIS A 28 -10.70 -14.51 0.77
N ARG A 29 -11.90 -14.31 1.28
CA ARG A 29 -12.33 -13.01 1.79
C ARG A 29 -11.42 -12.50 2.91
N VAL A 30 -11.01 -13.36 3.83
CA VAL A 30 -10.08 -13.01 4.92
C VAL A 30 -8.70 -12.68 4.35
N SER A 31 -8.24 -13.40 3.33
CA SER A 31 -6.92 -13.15 2.70
C SER A 31 -6.86 -11.86 1.88
N GLU A 32 -7.99 -11.35 1.40
CA GLU A 32 -8.07 -10.09 0.65
C GLU A 32 -8.23 -8.84 1.54
N SER A 33 -8.30 -9.02 2.83
CA SER A 33 -8.34 -7.90 3.77
C SER A 33 -6.99 -7.19 3.79
N HIS A 34 -7.01 -5.88 3.68
CA HIS A 34 -5.79 -5.07 3.74
C HIS A 34 -6.04 -3.72 4.41
N TYR A 35 -4.97 -3.10 4.86
CA TYR A 35 -4.98 -1.73 5.34
C TYR A 35 -4.56 -0.79 4.24
N SER A 36 -5.22 0.35 4.17
CA SER A 36 -4.83 1.45 3.29
C SER A 36 -4.36 2.64 4.11
N ILE A 37 -3.33 3.32 3.62
CA ILE A 37 -2.83 4.57 4.16
C ILE A 37 -3.36 5.70 3.29
N LEU A 38 -3.94 6.71 3.94
CA LEU A 38 -4.30 7.97 3.29
C LEU A 38 -3.43 9.08 3.85
N ASP A 39 -2.60 9.68 2.99
CA ASP A 39 -1.86 10.90 3.31
C ASP A 39 -2.77 12.12 3.18
N GLN A 40 -2.93 12.85 4.28
CA GLN A 40 -3.74 14.07 4.35
C GLN A 40 -2.90 15.34 4.41
N THR A 41 -1.58 15.23 4.34
CA THR A 41 -0.68 16.39 4.48
C THR A 41 -0.55 17.23 3.21
N GLY A 42 -0.99 16.71 2.06
CA GLY A 42 -0.92 17.40 0.78
C GLY A 42 0.48 17.42 0.16
N LYS A 43 0.66 18.25 -0.89
CA LYS A 43 1.92 18.34 -1.62
C LYS A 43 3.03 18.92 -0.76
N VAL A 44 4.24 18.34 -0.89
CA VAL A 44 5.46 18.84 -0.26
C VAL A 44 6.22 19.70 -1.25
N GLU A 45 6.48 20.96 -0.88
CA GLU A 45 7.40 21.81 -1.63
C GLU A 45 8.80 21.72 -1.00
N LEU A 46 9.75 21.10 -1.72
CA LEU A 46 11.14 21.00 -1.29
C LEU A 46 11.98 22.04 -2.02
N LYS A 47 12.25 23.16 -1.37
CA LYS A 47 12.98 24.30 -1.97
C LYS A 47 14.40 23.96 -2.41
N ASP A 48 15.07 23.06 -1.69
CA ASP A 48 16.46 22.66 -1.95
C ASP A 48 16.57 21.55 -3.01
N TYR A 49 15.47 20.92 -3.36
CA TYR A 49 15.37 19.82 -4.33
C TYR A 49 14.22 20.07 -5.30
N PRO A 50 14.36 21.08 -6.18
CA PRO A 50 13.26 21.54 -7.04
C PRO A 50 12.80 20.46 -8.04
N GLU A 51 13.62 19.43 -8.30
CA GLU A 51 13.27 18.29 -9.11
C GLU A 51 12.23 17.38 -8.45
N LEU A 52 12.15 17.33 -7.10
CA LEU A 52 11.14 16.56 -6.39
C LEU A 52 9.92 17.43 -6.14
N LYS A 53 8.80 17.10 -6.74
CA LYS A 53 7.56 17.90 -6.72
C LYS A 53 6.61 17.47 -5.63
N ASP A 54 6.42 16.16 -5.46
CA ASP A 54 5.55 15.60 -4.42
C ASP A 54 5.96 14.19 -4.04
N MET A 55 5.64 13.80 -2.80
CA MET A 55 5.65 12.42 -2.34
C MET A 55 4.40 12.21 -1.49
N SER A 56 3.54 11.31 -1.89
CA SER A 56 2.26 11.03 -1.24
C SER A 56 1.99 9.53 -1.19
N PHE A 57 0.98 9.14 -0.42
CA PHE A 57 0.55 7.75 -0.39
C PHE A 57 -0.73 7.58 -1.20
N GLU A 58 -0.67 6.64 -2.12
CA GLU A 58 -1.81 6.19 -2.90
C GLU A 58 -2.51 5.03 -2.19
N TYR A 59 -3.61 4.57 -2.76
CA TYR A 59 -4.36 3.42 -2.26
C TYR A 59 -3.44 2.23 -1.98
N ASN A 60 -3.71 1.52 -0.88
CA ASN A 60 -2.97 0.34 -0.45
C ASN A 60 -1.56 0.62 0.11
N ALA A 61 -1.27 1.82 0.57
CA ALA A 61 0.02 2.21 1.13
C ALA A 61 1.18 2.21 0.11
N ASP A 62 0.89 2.46 -1.16
CA ASP A 62 1.94 2.63 -2.16
C ASP A 62 2.45 4.07 -2.13
N LEU A 63 3.78 4.24 -2.16
CA LEU A 63 4.42 5.54 -2.16
C LEU A 63 4.51 6.09 -3.58
N SER A 64 3.75 7.14 -3.87
CA SER A 64 3.82 7.88 -5.13
C SER A 64 4.85 8.99 -5.06
N VAL A 65 5.64 9.15 -6.10
CA VAL A 65 6.68 10.17 -6.23
C VAL A 65 6.50 10.94 -7.53
N GLU A 66 6.36 12.26 -7.42
CA GLU A 66 6.31 13.18 -8.58
C GLU A 66 7.63 13.96 -8.67
N PHE A 67 8.26 13.94 -9.85
CA PHE A 67 9.54 14.61 -10.06
C PHE A 67 9.76 15.04 -11.51
N THR A 68 10.78 15.90 -11.73
CA THR A 68 11.27 16.26 -13.06
C THR A 68 12.59 15.55 -13.35
N GLU A 69 12.82 15.14 -14.61
CA GLU A 69 14.09 14.57 -15.04
C GLU A 69 15.13 15.67 -15.37
N PRO A 70 16.41 15.37 -15.17
CA PRO A 70 16.97 14.18 -14.51
C PRO A 70 17.05 14.37 -13.00
N THR A 71 16.77 13.32 -12.23
CA THR A 71 17.00 13.33 -10.79
C THR A 71 18.14 12.41 -10.37
N SER A 72 18.94 12.84 -9.39
CA SER A 72 19.96 12.04 -8.73
C SER A 72 19.52 11.50 -7.37
N LEU A 73 18.22 11.56 -7.09
CA LEU A 73 17.66 11.17 -5.81
C LEU A 73 17.41 9.66 -5.75
N GLU A 74 17.69 9.10 -4.59
CA GLU A 74 17.46 7.70 -4.24
C GLU A 74 16.48 7.64 -3.08
N LEU A 75 15.45 6.81 -3.18
CA LEU A 75 14.61 6.42 -2.06
C LEU A 75 15.38 5.41 -1.21
N GLU A 76 15.94 5.86 -0.08
CA GLU A 76 16.81 5.03 0.77
C GLU A 76 15.99 4.07 1.62
N LYS A 77 15.06 4.59 2.40
CA LYS A 77 14.20 3.81 3.28
C LYS A 77 12.97 4.59 3.73
N VAL A 78 12.03 3.88 4.32
CA VAL A 78 10.83 4.44 4.95
C VAL A 78 10.69 3.90 6.37
N ASN A 79 10.63 4.79 7.36
CA ASN A 79 10.30 4.42 8.73
C ASN A 79 8.81 4.63 8.98
N PHE A 80 8.19 3.61 9.56
CA PHE A 80 6.82 3.68 10.08
C PHE A 80 6.88 3.95 11.58
N ARG A 81 6.15 4.95 12.03
CA ARG A 81 6.12 5.38 13.43
C ARG A 81 4.69 5.39 13.96
N PHE A 82 4.55 5.00 15.20
CA PHE A 82 3.30 5.04 15.94
C PHE A 82 3.55 5.65 17.31
N ASN A 83 2.80 6.70 17.67
CA ASN A 83 2.99 7.45 18.93
C ASN A 83 4.46 7.84 19.18
N ASP A 84 5.14 8.36 18.13
CA ASP A 84 6.56 8.75 18.15
C ASP A 84 7.60 7.61 18.20
N GLU A 85 7.20 6.36 18.31
CA GLU A 85 8.09 5.21 18.26
C GLU A 85 8.19 4.63 16.85
N ILE A 86 9.39 4.20 16.43
CA ILE A 86 9.58 3.49 15.16
C ILE A 86 9.12 2.05 15.35
N ILE A 87 8.02 1.68 14.69
CA ILE A 87 7.47 0.32 14.73
C ILE A 87 8.05 -0.59 13.64
N GLY A 88 8.72 0.00 12.65
CA GLY A 88 9.41 -0.74 11.60
C GLY A 88 10.00 0.13 10.52
N THR A 89 10.89 -0.49 9.72
CA THR A 89 11.58 0.15 8.61
C THR A 89 11.45 -0.71 7.36
N ALA A 90 11.16 -0.08 6.23
CA ALA A 90 11.30 -0.66 4.89
C ALA A 90 12.61 -0.13 4.28
N GLU A 91 13.61 -0.99 4.15
CA GLU A 91 14.85 -0.67 3.44
C GLU A 91 14.64 -0.83 1.94
N ILE A 92 14.97 0.20 1.13
CA ILE A 92 14.59 0.29 -0.28
C ILE A 92 15.81 0.41 -1.18
N SER A 93 16.61 1.47 -1.03
CA SER A 93 17.84 1.76 -1.80
C SER A 93 17.62 1.67 -3.32
N LYS A 94 16.65 2.44 -3.83
CA LYS A 94 16.34 2.52 -5.27
C LYS A 94 16.44 3.95 -5.77
N ASN A 95 17.07 4.15 -6.91
CA ASN A 95 16.99 5.42 -7.61
C ASN A 95 15.53 5.72 -7.98
N ILE A 96 15.07 6.96 -7.79
CA ILE A 96 13.69 7.35 -8.08
C ILE A 96 13.33 7.11 -9.55
N ASN A 97 14.28 7.28 -10.48
CA ASN A 97 14.05 6.98 -11.90
C ASN A 97 13.76 5.49 -12.18
N GLU A 98 14.18 4.59 -11.30
CA GLU A 98 14.05 3.12 -11.44
C GLU A 98 12.77 2.57 -10.77
N LEU A 99 11.99 3.43 -10.12
CA LEU A 99 10.69 3.03 -9.59
C LEU A 99 9.70 2.71 -10.71
N GLU A 100 8.66 1.98 -10.40
CA GLU A 100 7.61 1.62 -11.36
C GLU A 100 6.83 2.84 -11.86
N ASP A 101 6.42 2.82 -13.12
CA ASP A 101 5.59 3.89 -13.68
C ASP A 101 4.19 3.82 -13.05
N PHE A 102 3.75 4.92 -12.46
CA PHE A 102 2.41 5.02 -11.86
C PHE A 102 1.37 5.51 -12.86
N ALA A 103 1.73 6.51 -13.66
CA ALA A 103 0.83 7.08 -14.66
C ALA A 103 1.64 7.77 -15.77
N GLU A 104 0.97 8.08 -16.87
CA GLU A 104 1.57 8.86 -17.96
C GLU A 104 2.14 10.19 -17.44
N PRO A 105 3.34 10.58 -17.87
CA PRO A 105 3.90 11.89 -17.56
C PRO A 105 2.99 13.02 -18.07
N TYR A 106 2.93 14.12 -17.34
CA TYR A 106 2.12 15.27 -17.73
C TYR A 106 2.95 16.56 -17.74
N ILE A 107 2.45 17.60 -18.37
CA ILE A 107 3.04 18.93 -18.36
C ILE A 107 2.31 19.77 -17.30
N ASP A 108 3.04 20.26 -16.32
CA ASP A 108 2.50 21.22 -15.37
C ASP A 108 2.15 22.52 -16.10
N GLU A 109 0.91 22.98 -16.00
CA GLU A 109 0.43 24.14 -16.74
C GLU A 109 1.10 25.45 -16.31
N LYS A 110 1.55 25.54 -15.06
CA LYS A 110 2.15 26.73 -14.47
C LYS A 110 3.65 26.83 -14.77
N THR A 111 4.37 25.74 -14.50
CA THR A 111 5.84 25.69 -14.66
C THR A 111 6.29 25.29 -16.06
N LYS A 112 5.40 24.68 -16.85
CA LYS A 112 5.68 24.06 -18.16
C LYS A 112 6.71 22.94 -18.10
N GLU A 113 6.96 22.40 -16.92
CA GLU A 113 7.85 21.27 -16.72
C GLU A 113 7.13 19.96 -16.98
N LYS A 114 7.85 18.96 -17.47
CA LYS A 114 7.35 17.60 -17.60
C LYS A 114 7.49 16.91 -16.24
N ILE A 115 6.38 16.53 -15.66
CA ILE A 115 6.31 15.82 -14.39
C ILE A 115 6.18 14.31 -14.65
N ILE A 116 7.04 13.54 -14.03
CA ILE A 116 7.05 12.08 -14.07
C ILE A 116 6.50 11.57 -12.75
N ARG A 117 5.67 10.55 -12.82
CA ARG A 117 5.05 9.91 -11.65
C ARG A 117 5.47 8.45 -11.56
N LYS A 118 6.10 8.12 -10.45
CA LYS A 118 6.56 6.77 -10.14
C LYS A 118 5.93 6.28 -8.85
N ILE A 119 5.91 4.95 -8.66
CA ILE A 119 5.33 4.33 -7.47
C ILE A 119 6.27 3.28 -6.90
N TYR A 120 6.29 3.18 -5.58
CA TYR A 120 6.93 2.10 -4.84
C TYR A 120 5.92 1.35 -3.98
N PRO A 121 5.70 0.04 -4.19
CA PRO A 121 4.70 -0.73 -3.46
C PRO A 121 5.17 -1.01 -2.03
N LEU A 122 4.69 -0.23 -1.07
CA LEU A 122 4.99 -0.39 0.37
C LEU A 122 4.02 -1.29 1.12
N GLN A 123 2.87 -1.63 0.54
CA GLN A 123 1.80 -2.36 1.21
C GLN A 123 2.28 -3.63 1.92
N LYS A 124 3.08 -4.45 1.23
CA LYS A 124 3.56 -5.71 1.79
C LYS A 124 4.42 -5.51 3.04
N GLU A 125 5.31 -4.52 3.01
CA GLU A 125 6.16 -4.19 4.16
C GLU A 125 5.35 -3.58 5.30
N PHE A 126 4.40 -2.71 4.98
CA PHE A 126 3.49 -2.14 5.95
C PHE A 126 2.68 -3.21 6.68
N LEU A 127 2.04 -4.14 5.95
CA LEU A 127 1.29 -5.24 6.55
C LEU A 127 2.17 -6.16 7.40
N ARG A 128 3.41 -6.41 6.97
CA ARG A 128 4.38 -7.20 7.73
C ARG A 128 4.77 -6.52 9.04
N ILE A 129 4.93 -5.21 9.03
CA ILE A 129 5.25 -4.40 10.22
C ILE A 129 4.06 -4.41 11.18
N LEU A 130 2.85 -4.15 10.71
CA LEU A 130 1.64 -4.23 11.53
C LEU A 130 1.43 -5.61 12.15
N GLY A 131 1.59 -6.68 11.39
CA GLY A 131 1.41 -8.04 11.88
C GLY A 131 2.43 -8.47 12.94
N ARG A 132 3.55 -7.75 13.07
CA ARG A 132 4.57 -7.97 14.14
C ARG A 132 4.34 -7.12 15.39
N ASN A 133 3.47 -6.13 15.31
CA ASN A 133 3.20 -5.17 16.37
C ASN A 133 1.72 -5.23 16.76
N ALA A 134 1.31 -6.31 17.43
CA ALA A 134 -0.09 -6.55 17.79
C ALA A 134 -0.71 -5.40 18.61
N GLU A 135 0.04 -4.81 19.53
CA GLU A 135 -0.41 -3.67 20.34
C GLU A 135 -0.72 -2.43 19.47
N VAL A 136 0.09 -2.20 18.43
CA VAL A 136 -0.16 -1.13 17.45
C VAL A 136 -1.42 -1.43 16.65
N TYR A 137 -1.58 -2.68 16.22
CA TYR A 137 -2.74 -3.13 15.46
C TYR A 137 -4.05 -2.87 16.21
N ASP A 138 -4.09 -3.22 17.51
CA ASP A 138 -5.28 -3.05 18.34
C ASP A 138 -5.56 -1.57 18.70
N SER A 139 -4.57 -0.70 18.54
CA SER A 139 -4.61 0.71 18.94
C SER A 139 -4.62 1.69 17.75
N LEU A 140 -4.74 1.21 16.50
CA LEU A 140 -4.65 2.06 15.30
C LEU A 140 -5.66 3.21 15.27
N GLU A 141 -6.84 3.03 15.87
CA GLU A 141 -7.89 4.05 15.90
C GLU A 141 -7.56 5.18 16.90
N ASP A 142 -6.79 4.89 17.94
CA ASP A 142 -6.50 5.82 19.05
C ASP A 142 -5.12 6.47 18.95
N GLY A 143 -4.24 5.95 18.09
CA GLY A 143 -2.86 6.38 17.98
C GLY A 143 -2.59 7.36 16.85
N ARG A 144 -1.43 8.01 16.91
CA ARG A 144 -0.92 8.85 15.82
C ARG A 144 0.08 8.08 14.99
N PHE A 145 -0.21 7.99 13.70
CA PHE A 145 0.66 7.31 12.74
C PHE A 145 1.43 8.33 11.91
N TYR A 146 2.73 8.12 11.78
CA TYR A 146 3.65 8.97 11.04
C TYR A 146 4.52 8.13 10.12
N ILE A 147 5.00 8.75 9.04
CA ILE A 147 5.93 8.13 8.11
C ILE A 147 7.08 9.08 7.86
N ASP A 148 8.32 8.59 8.06
CA ASP A 148 9.54 9.31 7.71
C ASP A 148 10.12 8.67 6.44
N ILE A 149 10.20 9.43 5.35
CA ILE A 149 10.74 9.01 4.06
C ILE A 149 12.15 9.57 3.92
N TYR A 150 13.14 8.68 3.78
CA TYR A 150 14.54 9.04 3.66
C TYR A 150 14.93 9.06 2.19
N ILE A 151 15.36 10.23 1.74
CA ILE A 151 15.82 10.48 0.38
C ILE A 151 17.32 10.84 0.42
N LYS A 152 18.11 10.14 -0.38
CA LYS A 152 19.53 10.38 -0.54
C LYS A 152 19.81 11.07 -1.87
N ASP A 153 20.51 12.18 -1.84
CA ASP A 153 21.06 12.81 -3.05
C ASP A 153 22.42 12.16 -3.37
N LEU A 154 22.46 11.44 -4.48
CA LEU A 154 23.65 10.71 -4.91
C LEU A 154 24.80 11.64 -5.36
N LYS A 155 24.51 12.91 -5.74
CA LYS A 155 25.52 13.88 -6.11
C LYS A 155 26.28 14.43 -4.91
N THR A 156 25.54 14.73 -3.84
CA THR A 156 26.10 15.33 -2.62
C THR A 156 26.36 14.33 -1.53
N ASN A 157 25.85 13.11 -1.67
CA ASN A 157 25.84 12.04 -0.68
C ASN A 157 25.16 12.45 0.66
N LYS A 158 24.22 13.38 0.58
CA LYS A 158 23.45 13.82 1.73
C LYS A 158 22.08 13.14 1.75
N THR A 159 21.62 12.76 2.95
CA THR A 159 20.27 12.24 3.18
C THR A 159 19.42 13.31 3.83
N PHE A 160 18.21 13.51 3.36
CA PHE A 160 17.18 14.34 3.98
C PHE A 160 15.92 13.51 4.25
N ILE A 161 15.05 14.02 5.12
CA ILE A 161 13.88 13.29 5.59
C ILE A 161 12.64 14.10 5.26
N ILE A 162 11.71 13.48 4.56
CA ILE A 162 10.36 13.99 4.38
C ILE A 162 9.49 13.34 5.44
N LYS A 163 8.96 14.15 6.36
CA LYS A 163 8.05 13.68 7.39
C LYS A 163 6.62 13.83 6.91
N ARG A 164 5.86 12.76 7.05
CA ARG A 164 4.42 12.74 6.82
C ARG A 164 3.73 12.47 8.15
N ASP A 165 2.98 13.44 8.60
CA ASP A 165 2.09 13.38 9.73
C ASP A 165 0.64 13.40 9.24
N ASN A 166 -0.31 13.33 10.16
CA ASN A 166 -1.74 13.34 9.82
C ASN A 166 -2.14 12.23 8.82
N ILE A 167 -1.56 11.04 9.02
CA ILE A 167 -1.83 9.86 8.21
C ILE A 167 -2.97 9.06 8.83
N SER A 168 -3.96 8.73 8.01
CA SER A 168 -5.07 7.87 8.40
C SER A 168 -4.87 6.46 7.84
N ILE A 169 -5.15 5.46 8.67
CA ILE A 169 -5.10 4.06 8.30
C ILE A 169 -6.52 3.53 8.24
N TYR A 170 -6.87 2.93 7.11
CA TYR A 170 -8.18 2.32 6.91
C TYR A 170 -8.04 0.81 6.73
N TYR A 171 -8.93 0.08 7.38
CA TYR A 171 -9.12 -1.32 7.08
C TYR A 171 -10.15 -1.47 5.97
N GLU A 172 -9.74 -2.04 4.86
CA GLU A 172 -10.63 -2.42 3.77
C GLU A 172 -10.74 -3.94 3.70
N SER A 173 -11.98 -4.44 3.81
CA SER A 173 -12.32 -5.81 3.46
C SER A 173 -12.92 -5.80 2.07
N ARG A 174 -12.17 -6.23 1.05
CA ARG A 174 -12.73 -6.49 -0.28
C ARG A 174 -13.66 -7.69 -0.16
N GLY A 175 -14.97 -7.40 -0.15
CA GLY A 175 -15.98 -8.45 -0.16
C GLY A 175 -15.82 -9.31 -1.43
N LEU A 176 -15.89 -10.63 -1.26
CA LEU A 176 -15.90 -11.57 -2.38
C LEU A 176 -17.02 -11.18 -3.35
N LYS A 177 -16.67 -10.79 -4.57
CA LYS A 177 -17.63 -10.72 -5.66
C LYS A 177 -17.77 -12.12 -6.22
N LEU A 178 -18.85 -12.80 -5.86
CA LEU A 178 -19.27 -14.02 -6.53
C LEU A 178 -19.64 -13.66 -7.98
N TYR A 179 -18.75 -13.96 -8.90
CA TYR A 179 -19.13 -14.08 -10.30
C TYR A 179 -19.82 -15.43 -10.46
N LEU A 180 -21.14 -15.44 -10.35
CA LEU A 180 -21.91 -16.52 -10.94
C LEU A 180 -21.84 -16.31 -12.45
N PRO A 181 -21.38 -17.32 -13.23
CA PRO A 181 -21.49 -17.23 -14.66
C PRO A 181 -22.98 -17.04 -15.00
N SER A 182 -23.29 -15.98 -15.73
CA SER A 182 -24.61 -15.82 -16.33
C SER A 182 -24.85 -17.02 -17.23
N ILE A 183 -25.87 -17.82 -16.90
CA ILE A 183 -26.40 -18.90 -17.74
C ILE A 183 -27.06 -18.28 -18.98
#